data_cc2b4afd4e6eabc67bb8e7f5ceb8b050
#
_entry.id   cc2b4afd4e6eabc67bb8e7f5ceb8b050
#
_cell.length_a   1.000
_cell.length_b   1.000
_cell.length_c   1.000
_cell.angle_alpha   90.00
_cell.angle_beta   90.00
_cell.angle_gamma   90.00
#
_symmetry.space_group_name_H-M   'P 1'
#
loop_
_entity.id
_entity.type
_entity.pdbx_description
1 polymer ?
#
loop_
_entity_poly.entity_id
_entity_poly.type
_entity_poly.pdbx_seq_one_letter_code
_entity_poly.pdbx_strand_id
1 'polypeptide(L)'
;RKRTVGAWFVMGASLLMAGITWRLTQHKEEWKQAYIRWGEEQRYFSMDIFEETVDHYRDLYPFLKDQPKFLFEYGQCLSKTGQYEEGIRILTEGTRLSADPMFYNIMGKDAEALKHFGQAEACFKQASYMVPHRLYPLYLLAKMYFESGQSEKGRDMARQVIQKEPKVMSDAVKEMKAELEERLKP
;
A
#
# COMPACT_ATOMS: atom_id res chain seq x y z
N ARG A 1 -62.73 7.55 -13.61
CA ARG A 1 -61.55 8.44 -13.34
C ARG A 1 -60.51 7.85 -12.35
N LYS A 2 -60.88 6.93 -11.43
CA LYS A 2 -59.90 6.31 -10.47
C LYS A 2 -59.01 5.21 -11.11
N ARG A 3 -59.40 4.56 -12.17
CA ARG A 3 -58.61 3.49 -12.82
C ARG A 3 -57.40 3.99 -13.61
N THR A 4 -57.46 5.18 -14.16
CA THR A 4 -56.39 5.74 -14.98
C THR A 4 -55.19 6.24 -14.11
N VAL A 5 -55.46 6.77 -12.92
CA VAL A 5 -54.40 7.26 -11.99
C VAL A 5 -53.55 6.09 -11.51
N GLY A 6 -54.16 4.92 -11.21
CA GLY A 6 -53.40 3.73 -10.81
C GLY A 6 -52.48 3.19 -11.93
N ALA A 7 -52.94 3.24 -13.19
CA ALA A 7 -52.13 2.79 -14.34
C ALA A 7 -50.84 3.66 -14.53
N TRP A 8 -50.95 4.98 -14.36
CA TRP A 8 -49.81 5.89 -14.44
C TRP A 8 -48.81 5.68 -13.32
N PHE A 9 -49.31 5.37 -12.11
CA PHE A 9 -48.46 5.07 -10.96
C PHE A 9 -47.70 3.76 -11.15
N VAL A 10 -48.33 2.73 -11.67
CA VAL A 10 -47.68 1.43 -11.97
C VAL A 10 -46.65 1.58 -13.09
N MET A 11 -46.97 2.33 -14.15
CA MET A 11 -46.01 2.61 -15.24
C MET A 11 -44.79 3.40 -14.74
N GLY A 12 -45.00 4.42 -13.92
CA GLY A 12 -43.93 5.19 -13.34
C GLY A 12 -43.01 4.35 -12.44
N ALA A 13 -43.60 3.49 -11.60
CA ALA A 13 -42.86 2.57 -10.74
C ALA A 13 -42.03 1.54 -11.55
N SER A 14 -42.64 1.01 -12.65
CA SER A 14 -41.94 0.06 -13.54
C SER A 14 -40.75 0.69 -14.26
N LEU A 15 -40.89 1.92 -14.73
CA LEU A 15 -39.78 2.66 -15.36
C LEU A 15 -38.64 2.98 -14.38
N LEU A 16 -39.01 3.34 -13.15
CA LEU A 16 -37.99 3.54 -12.09
C LEU A 16 -37.26 2.25 -11.76
N MET A 17 -37.94 1.15 -11.61
CA MET A 17 -37.33 -0.16 -11.35
C MET A 17 -36.47 -0.61 -12.53
N ALA A 18 -36.90 -0.41 -13.76
CA ALA A 18 -36.11 -0.71 -14.96
C ALA A 18 -34.82 0.14 -15.00
N GLY A 19 -34.94 1.43 -14.68
CA GLY A 19 -33.76 2.32 -14.59
C GLY A 19 -32.78 1.90 -13.50
N ILE A 20 -33.25 1.51 -12.32
CA ILE A 20 -32.43 1.01 -11.23
C ILE A 20 -31.74 -0.31 -11.62
N THR A 21 -32.47 -1.25 -12.17
CA THR A 21 -31.90 -2.54 -12.60
C THR A 21 -30.85 -2.36 -13.71
N TRP A 22 -31.13 -1.48 -14.67
CA TRP A 22 -30.18 -1.17 -15.73
C TRP A 22 -28.89 -0.55 -15.16
N ARG A 23 -29.00 0.41 -14.24
CA ARG A 23 -27.86 1.06 -13.60
C ARG A 23 -27.02 0.08 -12.77
N LEU A 24 -27.69 -0.84 -12.04
CA LEU A 24 -27.01 -1.89 -11.29
C LEU A 24 -26.26 -2.87 -12.21
N THR A 25 -26.84 -3.18 -13.38
CA THR A 25 -26.22 -4.06 -14.38
C THR A 25 -25.00 -3.40 -15.01
N GLN A 26 -25.07 -2.12 -15.37
CA GLN A 26 -23.95 -1.34 -15.89
C GLN A 26 -22.82 -1.28 -14.86
N HIS A 27 -23.13 -0.96 -13.61
CA HIS A 27 -22.13 -0.90 -12.53
C HIS A 27 -21.43 -2.24 -12.31
N LYS A 28 -22.15 -3.35 -12.43
CA LYS A 28 -21.56 -4.70 -12.35
C LYS A 28 -20.58 -4.99 -13.50
N GLU A 29 -20.91 -4.56 -14.72
CA GLU A 29 -19.99 -4.73 -15.87
C GLU A 29 -18.75 -3.84 -15.75
N GLU A 30 -18.87 -2.60 -15.29
CA GLU A 30 -17.74 -1.70 -15.01
C GLU A 30 -16.77 -2.32 -14.00
N TRP A 31 -17.30 -2.89 -12.90
CA TRP A 31 -16.53 -3.62 -11.91
C TRP A 31 -15.79 -4.82 -12.51
N LYS A 32 -16.48 -5.61 -13.30
CA LYS A 32 -15.89 -6.78 -13.96
C LYS A 32 -14.76 -6.38 -14.91
N GLN A 33 -14.95 -5.32 -15.69
CA GLN A 33 -13.92 -4.78 -16.56
C GLN A 33 -12.73 -4.23 -15.77
N ALA A 34 -12.98 -3.57 -14.63
CA ALA A 34 -11.91 -3.10 -13.76
C ALA A 34 -11.05 -4.25 -13.21
N TYR A 35 -11.65 -5.38 -12.82
CA TYR A 35 -10.91 -6.56 -12.39
C TYR A 35 -10.08 -7.19 -13.52
N ILE A 36 -10.62 -7.25 -14.74
CA ILE A 36 -9.89 -7.79 -15.91
C ILE A 36 -8.68 -6.89 -16.20
N ARG A 37 -8.88 -5.57 -16.27
CA ARG A 37 -7.79 -4.61 -16.49
C ARG A 37 -6.74 -4.69 -15.39
N TRP A 38 -7.14 -4.77 -14.13
CA TRP A 38 -6.20 -4.94 -13.04
C TRP A 38 -5.31 -6.19 -13.21
N GLY A 39 -5.89 -7.32 -13.62
CA GLY A 39 -5.13 -8.54 -13.92
C GLY A 39 -4.10 -8.35 -15.03
N GLU A 40 -4.37 -7.49 -16.01
CA GLU A 40 -3.42 -7.11 -17.06
C GLU A 40 -2.31 -6.21 -16.51
N GLU A 41 -2.66 -5.21 -15.71
CA GLU A 41 -1.71 -4.27 -15.09
C GLU A 41 -0.76 -4.96 -14.09
N GLN A 42 -1.18 -6.01 -13.41
CA GLN A 42 -0.32 -6.80 -12.53
C GLN A 42 0.90 -7.39 -13.24
N ARG A 43 0.83 -7.62 -14.54
CA ARG A 43 1.98 -8.06 -15.34
C ARG A 43 3.02 -6.94 -15.46
N TYR A 44 2.59 -5.72 -15.77
CA TYR A 44 3.47 -4.55 -15.84
C TYR A 44 4.07 -4.24 -14.47
N PHE A 45 3.26 -4.30 -13.42
CA PHE A 45 3.72 -4.16 -12.04
C PHE A 45 4.81 -5.20 -11.70
N SER A 46 4.65 -6.46 -12.10
CA SER A 46 5.63 -7.52 -11.84
C SER A 46 6.94 -7.36 -12.64
N MET A 47 6.94 -6.53 -13.67
CA MET A 47 8.10 -6.15 -14.48
C MET A 47 8.74 -4.84 -14.03
N ASP A 48 8.31 -4.29 -12.88
CA ASP A 48 8.76 -2.99 -12.33
C ASP A 48 8.50 -1.78 -13.27
N ILE A 49 7.49 -1.86 -14.15
CA ILE A 49 7.08 -0.79 -15.05
C ILE A 49 6.06 0.10 -14.32
N PHE A 50 6.55 1.00 -13.44
CA PHE A 50 5.69 1.76 -12.53
C PHE A 50 5.14 3.06 -13.12
N GLU A 51 5.90 3.77 -13.95
CA GLU A 51 5.52 5.07 -14.50
C GLU A 51 4.25 4.99 -15.36
N GLU A 52 4.12 3.96 -16.17
CA GLU A 52 2.97 3.75 -17.04
C GLU A 52 1.80 3.13 -16.25
N THR A 53 2.13 2.25 -15.32
CA THR A 53 1.15 1.50 -14.52
C THR A 53 0.41 2.39 -13.51
N VAL A 54 1.07 3.40 -12.94
CA VAL A 54 0.49 4.24 -11.89
C VAL A 54 -0.79 4.96 -12.32
N ASP A 55 -0.85 5.45 -13.56
CA ASP A 55 -2.03 6.15 -14.09
C ASP A 55 -3.19 5.17 -14.33
N HIS A 56 -2.89 3.96 -14.79
CA HIS A 56 -3.90 2.91 -14.93
C HIS A 56 -4.48 2.49 -13.58
N TYR A 57 -3.64 2.37 -12.54
CA TYR A 57 -4.12 2.10 -11.17
C TYR A 57 -4.99 3.25 -10.64
N ARG A 58 -4.65 4.51 -10.97
CA ARG A 58 -5.48 5.67 -10.59
C ARG A 58 -6.87 5.59 -11.18
N ASP A 59 -6.99 5.21 -12.45
CA ASP A 59 -8.29 5.02 -13.13
C ASP A 59 -9.10 3.87 -12.53
N LEU A 60 -8.44 2.81 -12.05
CA LEU A 60 -9.07 1.65 -11.46
C LEU A 60 -9.47 1.85 -9.99
N TYR A 61 -8.87 2.83 -9.31
CA TYR A 61 -9.08 3.06 -7.88
C TYR A 61 -10.54 3.19 -7.45
N PRO A 62 -11.44 3.92 -8.16
CA PRO A 62 -12.84 4.03 -7.76
C PRO A 62 -13.57 2.68 -7.63
N PHE A 63 -13.14 1.69 -8.41
CA PHE A 63 -13.73 0.35 -8.46
C PHE A 63 -13.07 -0.63 -7.49
N LEU A 64 -11.78 -0.47 -7.20
CA LEU A 64 -10.96 -1.49 -6.52
C LEU A 64 -10.43 -1.06 -5.16
N LYS A 65 -10.84 0.10 -4.64
CA LYS A 65 -10.38 0.65 -3.36
C LYS A 65 -10.65 -0.22 -2.13
N ASP A 66 -11.55 -1.19 -2.25
CA ASP A 66 -11.86 -2.15 -1.18
C ASP A 66 -11.02 -3.45 -1.28
N GLN A 67 -10.07 -3.51 -2.23
CA GLN A 67 -9.18 -4.65 -2.43
C GLN A 67 -7.79 -4.34 -1.84
N PRO A 68 -7.39 -4.99 -0.72
CA PRO A 68 -6.13 -4.66 -0.06
C PRO A 68 -4.91 -4.90 -0.97
N LYS A 69 -4.93 -5.95 -1.79
CA LYS A 69 -3.84 -6.21 -2.75
C LYS A 69 -3.72 -5.11 -3.79
N PHE A 70 -4.84 -4.59 -4.30
CA PHE A 70 -4.86 -3.47 -5.23
C PHE A 70 -4.26 -2.20 -4.59
N LEU A 71 -4.69 -1.87 -3.36
CA LEU A 71 -4.18 -0.71 -2.64
C LEU A 71 -2.67 -0.83 -2.35
N PHE A 72 -2.18 -2.03 -2.06
CA PHE A 72 -0.76 -2.30 -1.89
C PHE A 72 0.02 -2.02 -3.17
N GLU A 73 -0.40 -2.60 -4.30
CA GLU A 73 0.25 -2.44 -5.60
C GLU A 73 0.20 -0.97 -6.06
N TYR A 74 -0.96 -0.31 -5.95
CA TYR A 74 -1.10 1.10 -6.29
C TYR A 74 -0.23 2.01 -5.42
N GLY A 75 -0.24 1.82 -4.10
CA GLY A 75 0.62 2.56 -3.19
C GLY A 75 2.10 2.36 -3.50
N GLN A 76 2.51 1.15 -3.86
CA GLN A 76 3.89 0.86 -4.27
C GLN A 76 4.24 1.53 -5.60
N CYS A 77 3.35 1.56 -6.59
CA CYS A 77 3.56 2.32 -7.82
C CYS A 77 3.77 3.81 -7.55
N LEU A 78 2.92 4.42 -6.70
CA LEU A 78 3.04 5.82 -6.30
C LEU A 78 4.39 6.09 -5.59
N SER A 79 4.80 5.21 -4.67
CA SER A 79 6.10 5.28 -3.99
C SER A 79 7.26 5.22 -4.98
N LYS A 80 7.22 4.30 -5.93
CA LYS A 80 8.27 4.10 -6.94
C LYS A 80 8.37 5.25 -7.95
N THR A 81 7.26 5.95 -8.22
CA THR A 81 7.20 7.13 -9.10
C THR A 81 7.38 8.44 -8.36
N GLY A 82 7.75 8.42 -7.07
CA GLY A 82 8.03 9.62 -6.28
C GLY A 82 6.78 10.38 -5.81
N GLN A 83 5.60 9.81 -5.94
CA GLN A 83 4.32 10.39 -5.49
C GLN A 83 4.03 10.01 -4.03
N TYR A 84 4.96 10.36 -3.13
CA TYR A 84 5.04 9.83 -1.77
C TYR A 84 3.83 10.16 -0.90
N GLU A 85 3.30 11.39 -0.93
CA GLU A 85 2.13 11.80 -0.14
C GLU A 85 0.89 10.99 -0.54
N GLU A 86 0.67 10.82 -1.84
CA GLU A 86 -0.44 10.01 -2.33
C GLU A 86 -0.23 8.54 -2.01
N GLY A 87 1.00 8.03 -2.14
CA GLY A 87 1.41 6.69 -1.74
C GLY A 87 1.05 6.39 -0.28
N ILE A 88 1.44 7.28 0.64
CA ILE A 88 1.10 7.17 2.07
C ILE A 88 -0.42 7.14 2.27
N ARG A 89 -1.18 7.98 1.57
CA ARG A 89 -2.64 8.01 1.66
C ARG A 89 -3.26 6.68 1.25
N ILE A 90 -2.91 6.16 0.08
CA ILE A 90 -3.42 4.89 -0.45
C ILE A 90 -3.03 3.71 0.43
N LEU A 91 -1.78 3.65 0.87
CA LEU A 91 -1.30 2.60 1.77
C LEU A 91 -1.99 2.66 3.14
N THR A 92 -2.28 3.86 3.66
CA THR A 92 -3.05 4.02 4.89
C THR A 92 -4.46 3.44 4.79
N GLU A 93 -5.13 3.60 3.64
CA GLU A 93 -6.41 2.93 3.39
C GLU A 93 -6.24 1.40 3.41
N GLY A 94 -5.18 0.90 2.79
CA GLY A 94 -4.86 -0.52 2.75
C GLY A 94 -4.62 -1.13 4.14
N THR A 95 -4.02 -0.40 5.08
CA THR A 95 -3.80 -0.89 6.46
C THR A 95 -5.09 -1.15 7.23
N ARG A 96 -6.22 -0.60 6.82
CA ARG A 96 -7.54 -0.87 7.41
C ARG A 96 -8.12 -2.21 6.95
N LEU A 97 -7.62 -2.73 5.83
CA LEU A 97 -8.13 -3.94 5.17
C LEU A 97 -7.13 -5.10 5.24
N SER A 98 -5.88 -4.84 5.60
CA SER A 98 -4.80 -5.83 5.62
C SER A 98 -3.90 -5.67 6.84
N ALA A 99 -3.48 -6.80 7.41
CA ALA A 99 -2.47 -6.87 8.47
C ALA A 99 -1.05 -7.11 7.91
N ASP A 100 -0.79 -6.82 6.64
CA ASP A 100 0.56 -6.98 6.07
C ASP A 100 1.46 -5.82 6.51
N PRO A 101 2.58 -6.11 7.23
CA PRO A 101 3.52 -5.09 7.69
C PRO A 101 4.22 -4.34 6.55
N MET A 102 4.19 -4.87 5.33
CA MET A 102 4.82 -4.21 4.18
C MET A 102 4.17 -2.87 3.83
N PHE A 103 2.87 -2.69 4.11
CA PHE A 103 2.23 -1.37 4.00
C PHE A 103 2.98 -0.32 4.83
N TYR A 104 3.26 -0.62 6.09
CA TYR A 104 3.98 0.28 6.99
C TYR A 104 5.44 0.48 6.57
N ASN A 105 6.11 -0.55 6.05
CA ASN A 105 7.47 -0.40 5.56
C ASN A 105 7.57 0.55 4.36
N ILE A 106 6.62 0.49 3.42
CA ILE A 106 6.60 1.40 2.28
C ILE A 106 6.23 2.81 2.73
N MET A 107 5.17 2.96 3.55
CA MET A 107 4.80 4.27 4.12
C MET A 107 5.96 4.91 4.88
N GLY A 108 6.74 4.14 5.63
CA GLY A 108 7.90 4.62 6.34
C GLY A 108 8.99 5.13 5.40
N LYS A 109 9.25 4.44 4.30
CA LYS A 109 10.19 4.89 3.26
C LYS A 109 9.72 6.16 2.56
N ASP A 110 8.42 6.26 2.25
CA ASP A 110 7.85 7.45 1.64
C ASP A 110 7.94 8.66 2.58
N ALA A 111 7.64 8.45 3.87
CA ALA A 111 7.79 9.49 4.88
C ALA A 111 9.26 9.91 5.07
N GLU A 112 10.21 8.97 4.99
CA GLU A 112 11.65 9.25 5.02
C GLU A 112 12.08 10.08 3.80
N ALA A 113 11.61 9.75 2.59
CA ALA A 113 11.86 10.52 1.37
C ALA A 113 11.36 11.97 1.49
N LEU A 114 10.22 12.16 2.16
CA LEU A 114 9.67 13.48 2.50
C LEU A 114 10.36 14.14 3.71
N LYS A 115 11.34 13.50 4.33
CA LYS A 115 12.01 13.94 5.57
C LYS A 115 11.07 14.06 6.78
N HIS A 116 9.94 13.38 6.73
CA HIS A 116 8.99 13.25 7.85
C HIS A 116 9.45 12.13 8.81
N PHE A 117 10.63 12.28 9.38
CA PHE A 117 11.31 11.21 10.15
C PHE A 117 10.48 10.69 11.35
N GLY A 118 9.68 11.53 11.99
CA GLY A 118 8.79 11.08 13.07
C GLY A 118 7.71 10.11 12.58
N GLN A 119 7.15 10.35 11.38
CA GLN A 119 6.19 9.46 10.74
C GLN A 119 6.88 8.17 10.25
N ALA A 120 8.07 8.27 9.66
CA ALA A 120 8.85 7.12 9.25
C ALA A 120 9.17 6.19 10.45
N GLU A 121 9.63 6.77 11.57
CA GLU A 121 9.87 6.04 12.82
C GLU A 121 8.64 5.28 13.30
N ALA A 122 7.47 5.95 13.35
CA ALA A 122 6.22 5.33 13.76
C ALA A 122 5.83 4.16 12.85
N CYS A 123 5.96 4.31 11.53
CA CYS A 123 5.67 3.26 10.56
C CYS A 123 6.60 2.04 10.72
N PHE A 124 7.92 2.25 10.80
CA PHE A 124 8.87 1.13 10.94
C PHE A 124 8.71 0.41 12.28
N LYS A 125 8.44 1.14 13.36
CA LYS A 125 8.11 0.53 14.67
C LYS A 125 6.85 -0.31 14.58
N GLN A 126 5.79 0.21 13.96
CA GLN A 126 4.53 -0.53 13.78
C GLN A 126 4.79 -1.82 13.01
N ALA A 127 5.51 -1.77 11.89
CA ALA A 127 5.88 -2.97 11.14
C ALA A 127 6.68 -3.96 11.98
N SER A 128 7.62 -3.49 12.82
CA SER A 128 8.43 -4.35 13.68
C SER A 128 7.61 -5.05 14.76
N TYR A 129 6.59 -4.40 15.31
CA TYR A 129 5.67 -5.00 16.29
C TYR A 129 4.79 -6.08 15.67
N MET A 130 4.37 -5.90 14.41
CA MET A 130 3.56 -6.88 13.68
C MET A 130 4.34 -8.16 13.35
N VAL A 131 5.64 -8.03 13.10
CA VAL A 131 6.52 -9.16 12.73
C VAL A 131 7.82 -9.15 13.54
N PRO A 132 7.77 -9.45 14.87
CA PRO A 132 8.91 -9.30 15.75
C PRO A 132 10.14 -10.15 15.35
N HIS A 133 9.93 -11.22 14.58
CA HIS A 133 11.01 -12.12 14.14
C HIS A 133 11.70 -11.66 12.85
N ARG A 134 11.15 -10.69 12.14
CA ARG A 134 11.76 -10.15 10.92
C ARG A 134 12.69 -9.00 11.25
N LEU A 135 13.86 -8.99 10.63
CA LEU A 135 14.85 -7.94 10.82
C LEU A 135 14.58 -6.69 9.98
N TYR A 136 13.92 -6.85 8.84
CA TYR A 136 13.76 -5.80 7.85
C TYR A 136 13.18 -4.48 8.39
N PRO A 137 12.10 -4.45 9.19
CA PRO A 137 11.60 -3.18 9.74
C PRO A 137 12.61 -2.50 10.69
N LEU A 138 13.34 -3.28 11.49
CA LEU A 138 14.37 -2.75 12.41
C LEU A 138 15.59 -2.25 11.64
N TYR A 139 15.97 -2.92 10.57
CA TYR A 139 17.01 -2.46 9.65
C TYR A 139 16.64 -1.11 9.00
N LEU A 140 15.40 -0.96 8.52
CA LEU A 140 14.91 0.32 7.98
C LEU A 140 14.95 1.42 9.05
N LEU A 141 14.55 1.10 10.27
CA LEU A 141 14.57 2.04 11.40
C LEU A 141 16.00 2.49 11.73
N ALA A 142 16.97 1.57 11.74
CA ALA A 142 18.39 1.91 11.95
C ALA A 142 18.90 2.86 10.85
N LYS A 143 18.61 2.57 9.59
CA LYS A 143 19.00 3.43 8.46
C LYS A 143 18.39 4.82 8.59
N MET A 144 17.10 4.91 8.82
CA MET A 144 16.39 6.17 8.99
C MET A 144 17.02 7.02 10.13
N TYR A 145 17.41 6.43 11.25
CA TYR A 145 18.08 7.17 12.32
C TYR A 145 19.43 7.73 11.88
N PHE A 146 20.22 7.00 11.09
CA PHE A 146 21.45 7.54 10.51
C PHE A 146 21.17 8.68 9.55
N GLU A 147 20.22 8.53 8.63
CA GLU A 147 19.84 9.54 7.62
C GLU A 147 19.25 10.80 8.26
N SER A 148 18.56 10.66 9.39
CA SER A 148 18.01 11.80 10.14
C SER A 148 19.00 12.49 11.10
N GLY A 149 20.28 12.08 11.11
CA GLY A 149 21.30 12.61 11.99
C GLY A 149 21.22 12.12 13.44
N GLN A 150 20.34 11.17 13.75
CA GLN A 150 20.19 10.58 15.08
C GLN A 150 21.17 9.40 15.27
N SER A 151 22.46 9.66 15.06
CA SER A 151 23.50 8.63 14.94
C SER A 151 23.59 7.69 16.16
N GLU A 152 23.38 8.19 17.39
CA GLU A 152 23.37 7.34 18.58
C GLU A 152 22.25 6.29 18.53
N LYS A 153 21.00 6.72 18.24
CA LYS A 153 19.88 5.79 18.07
C LYS A 153 20.12 4.82 16.90
N GLY A 154 20.74 5.31 15.81
CA GLY A 154 21.12 4.49 14.66
C GLY A 154 22.10 3.39 15.06
N ARG A 155 23.16 3.73 15.82
CA ARG A 155 24.14 2.75 16.34
C ARG A 155 23.50 1.72 17.26
N ASP A 156 22.65 2.15 18.18
CA ASP A 156 21.98 1.25 19.12
C ASP A 156 21.04 0.29 18.38
N MET A 157 20.26 0.79 17.43
CA MET A 157 19.36 -0.05 16.62
C MET A 157 20.16 -1.00 15.72
N ALA A 158 21.25 -0.54 15.10
CA ALA A 158 22.13 -1.39 14.29
C ALA A 158 22.72 -2.55 15.10
N ARG A 159 23.23 -2.29 16.32
CA ARG A 159 23.70 -3.35 17.22
C ARG A 159 22.61 -4.37 17.53
N GLN A 160 21.38 -3.91 17.80
CA GLN A 160 20.24 -4.80 18.05
C GLN A 160 19.95 -5.69 16.82
N VAL A 161 19.96 -5.15 15.60
CA VAL A 161 19.73 -5.92 14.37
C VAL A 161 20.84 -6.94 14.14
N ILE A 162 22.10 -6.56 14.34
CA ILE A 162 23.27 -7.44 14.16
C ILE A 162 23.21 -8.61 15.14
N GLN A 163 22.92 -8.34 16.42
CA GLN A 163 22.86 -9.36 17.47
C GLN A 163 21.63 -10.26 17.38
N LYS A 164 20.55 -9.77 16.76
CA LYS A 164 19.30 -10.54 16.68
C LYS A 164 19.46 -11.74 15.75
N GLU A 165 19.12 -12.92 16.27
CA GLU A 165 19.08 -14.14 15.46
C GLU A 165 17.80 -14.17 14.59
N PRO A 166 17.93 -14.26 13.26
CA PRO A 166 16.79 -14.39 12.38
C PRO A 166 16.24 -15.83 12.41
N LYS A 167 14.96 -16.00 12.19
CA LYS A 167 14.37 -17.33 12.03
C LYS A 167 14.97 -18.12 10.86
N VAL A 168 15.36 -17.41 9.79
CA VAL A 168 16.05 -17.95 8.61
C VAL A 168 17.16 -16.98 8.21
N MET A 169 18.37 -17.51 8.06
CA MET A 169 19.52 -16.75 7.56
C MET A 169 19.51 -16.77 6.04
N SER A 170 18.86 -15.77 5.42
CA SER A 170 18.88 -15.54 3.97
C SER A 170 20.02 -14.61 3.57
N ASP A 171 20.34 -14.56 2.27
CA ASP A 171 21.38 -13.65 1.77
C ASP A 171 20.97 -12.19 1.99
N ALA A 172 19.69 -11.85 1.84
CA ALA A 172 19.18 -10.52 2.18
C ALA A 172 19.42 -10.16 3.66
N VAL A 173 19.30 -11.11 4.59
CA VAL A 173 19.60 -10.88 6.01
C VAL A 173 21.09 -10.66 6.23
N LYS A 174 21.95 -11.40 5.55
CA LYS A 174 23.41 -11.22 5.63
C LYS A 174 23.81 -9.84 5.10
N GLU A 175 23.26 -9.42 3.96
CA GLU A 175 23.50 -8.09 3.39
C GLU A 175 23.06 -6.96 4.31
N MET A 176 21.85 -7.05 4.90
CA MET A 176 21.36 -6.06 5.87
C MET A 176 22.30 -5.93 7.08
N LYS A 177 22.78 -7.06 7.63
CA LYS A 177 23.72 -7.04 8.77
C LYS A 177 25.07 -6.46 8.36
N ALA A 178 25.62 -6.88 7.21
CA ALA A 178 26.89 -6.38 6.70
C ALA A 178 26.87 -4.86 6.45
N GLU A 179 25.76 -4.33 5.88
CA GLU A 179 25.60 -2.89 5.69
C GLU A 179 25.61 -2.13 7.02
N LEU A 180 24.91 -2.66 8.04
CA LEU A 180 24.90 -2.02 9.37
C LEU A 180 26.25 -2.14 10.09
N GLU A 181 26.97 -3.23 9.93
CA GLU A 181 28.34 -3.38 10.45
C GLU A 181 29.29 -2.35 9.84
N GLU A 182 29.16 -2.09 8.54
CA GLU A 182 29.94 -1.05 7.85
C GLU A 182 29.65 0.34 8.41
N ARG A 183 28.35 0.66 8.66
CA ARG A 183 27.95 1.95 9.26
C ARG A 183 28.38 2.13 10.72
N LEU A 184 28.76 1.06 11.41
CA LEU A 184 29.29 1.12 12.80
C LEU A 184 30.79 1.35 12.87
N LYS A 185 31.50 1.21 11.76
CA LYS A 185 32.94 1.50 11.72
C LYS A 185 33.20 2.97 12.02
N PRO A 186 34.32 3.30 12.68
CA PRO A 186 34.71 4.65 13.05
C PRO A 186 34.96 5.54 11.82
#